data_3e8a4f1c7adc1a9ca9e4ba5a9f758726
#
_entry.id   3e8a4f1c7adc1a9ca9e4ba5a9f758726
#
_cell.length_a   1.000
_cell.length_b   1.000
_cell.length_c   1.000
_cell.angle_alpha   90.00
_cell.angle_beta   90.00
_cell.angle_gamma   90.00
#
_symmetry.space_group_name_H-M   'P 1'
#
loop_
_entity.id
_entity.type
_entity.pdbx_description
1 polymer ?
#
loop_
_entity_poly.entity_id
_entity_poly.type
_entity_poly.pdbx_seq_one_letter_code
_entity_poly.pdbx_strand_id
1 'polypeptide(L)'
;MHNWNKMCEYILFYTFDNSERIRARRQELGVKQLDISREILSRTGGLTGWYSNIETGKNMPTRDTIKPIEKFLGLTYDDIVPKFNNQKTDHCVWNYDMAKRNEVHITPKPIDLLENIIRHTTDEGDLVLDCFAGSGSMGRACVNTGRSCILIEKELKYVEFIQNQFKETTPKDINEDSVAHS
;
A
#
# COMPACT_ATOMS: atom_id res chain seq x y z
N MET A 1 -26.12 19.62 26.21
CA MET A 1 -25.02 18.69 25.99
C MET A 1 -25.22 18.06 24.64
N HIS A 2 -24.46 18.49 23.64
CA HIS A 2 -24.54 17.85 22.32
C HIS A 2 -23.69 16.57 22.33
N ASN A 3 -24.38 15.44 22.28
CA ASN A 3 -23.74 14.14 22.08
C ASN A 3 -23.22 14.11 20.64
N TRP A 4 -21.95 14.45 20.45
CA TRP A 4 -21.26 14.19 19.20
C TRP A 4 -21.06 12.68 19.13
N ASN A 5 -21.86 12.01 18.31
CA ASN A 5 -21.56 10.65 17.90
C ASN A 5 -20.18 10.70 17.21
N LYS A 6 -19.15 10.23 17.90
CA LYS A 6 -17.84 10.02 17.30
C LYS A 6 -18.05 8.99 16.19
N MET A 7 -18.10 9.44 14.95
CA MET A 7 -18.03 8.55 13.80
C MET A 7 -16.59 8.05 13.72
N CYS A 8 -16.41 6.77 13.91
CA CYS A 8 -15.16 6.09 13.63
C CYS A 8 -15.20 5.56 12.20
N GLU A 9 -14.22 5.87 11.39
CA GLU A 9 -13.99 5.22 10.11
C GLU A 9 -12.90 4.17 10.31
N TYR A 10 -13.05 3.03 9.64
CA TYR A 10 -12.07 1.95 9.67
C TYR A 10 -11.30 1.96 8.36
N ILE A 11 -9.97 1.91 8.47
CA ILE A 11 -9.09 1.70 7.34
C ILE A 11 -8.72 0.23 7.35
N LEU A 12 -9.13 -0.50 6.30
CA LEU A 12 -8.81 -1.90 6.12
C LEU A 12 -7.63 -2.00 5.15
N PHE A 13 -6.53 -2.55 5.64
CA PHE A 13 -5.38 -2.84 4.81
C PHE A 13 -5.50 -4.26 4.26
N TYR A 14 -5.68 -4.35 2.95
CA TYR A 14 -5.67 -5.62 2.23
C TYR A 14 -4.37 -5.75 1.46
N THR A 15 -3.78 -6.91 1.53
CA THR A 15 -2.60 -7.26 0.75
C THR A 15 -2.81 -8.60 0.08
N PHE A 16 -2.03 -8.87 -0.96
CA PHE A 16 -2.06 -10.18 -1.59
C PHE A 16 -1.57 -11.25 -0.60
N ASP A 17 -2.32 -12.35 -0.51
CA ASP A 17 -1.84 -13.55 0.15
C ASP A 17 -0.83 -14.25 -0.76
N ASN A 18 0.44 -14.07 -0.45
CA ASN A 18 1.54 -14.69 -1.20
C ASN A 18 1.80 -16.15 -0.82
N SER A 19 0.98 -16.75 0.05
CA SER A 19 1.14 -18.15 0.47
C SER A 19 1.01 -19.12 -0.70
N GLU A 20 0.07 -18.89 -1.61
CA GLU A 20 -0.08 -19.70 -2.82
C GLU A 20 1.12 -19.55 -3.76
N ARG A 21 1.68 -18.35 -3.91
CA ARG A 21 2.89 -18.11 -4.71
C ARG A 21 4.09 -18.86 -4.15
N ILE A 22 4.27 -18.85 -2.83
CA ILE A 22 5.35 -19.57 -2.13
C ILE A 22 5.19 -21.09 -2.37
N ARG A 23 3.97 -21.59 -2.19
CA ARG A 23 3.66 -23.01 -2.38
C ARG A 23 3.88 -23.45 -3.83
N ALA A 24 3.38 -22.70 -4.79
CA ALA A 24 3.55 -22.98 -6.21
C ALA A 24 5.04 -23.00 -6.59
N ARG A 25 5.82 -22.02 -6.14
CA ARG A 25 7.27 -21.97 -6.42
C ARG A 25 8.02 -23.14 -5.82
N ARG A 26 7.67 -23.57 -4.60
CA ARG A 26 8.26 -24.75 -3.97
C ARG A 26 7.96 -26.03 -4.78
N GLN A 27 6.72 -26.18 -5.22
CA GLN A 27 6.29 -27.34 -6.02
C GLN A 27 6.98 -27.37 -7.38
N GLU A 28 7.08 -26.24 -8.06
CA GLU A 28 7.81 -26.08 -9.33
C GLU A 28 9.26 -26.55 -9.22
N LEU A 29 9.93 -26.17 -8.12
CA LEU A 29 11.32 -26.54 -7.87
C LEU A 29 11.50 -27.94 -7.28
N GLY A 30 10.41 -28.67 -6.99
CA GLY A 30 10.46 -30.00 -6.39
C GLY A 30 11.03 -30.05 -4.96
N VAL A 31 11.07 -28.89 -4.27
CA VAL A 31 11.62 -28.78 -2.91
C VAL A 31 10.63 -29.36 -1.90
N LYS A 32 11.09 -30.17 -0.97
CA LYS A 32 10.22 -30.70 0.09
C LYS A 32 10.05 -29.65 1.19
N GLN A 33 8.82 -29.52 1.68
CA GLN A 33 8.50 -28.60 2.80
C GLN A 33 9.38 -28.85 4.03
N LEU A 34 9.73 -30.13 4.27
CA LEU A 34 10.56 -30.54 5.39
C LEU A 34 11.99 -29.97 5.30
N ASP A 35 12.55 -29.86 4.11
CA ASP A 35 13.92 -29.39 3.92
C ASP A 35 14.03 -27.90 4.31
N ILE A 36 13.05 -27.09 3.96
CA ILE A 36 12.97 -25.70 4.37
C ILE A 36 12.70 -25.59 5.88
N SER A 37 11.78 -26.41 6.40
CA SER A 37 11.41 -26.39 7.81
C SER A 37 12.58 -26.74 8.76
N ARG A 38 13.53 -27.52 8.32
CA ARG A 38 14.72 -27.92 9.11
C ARG A 38 15.71 -26.79 9.33
N GLU A 39 15.67 -25.75 8.54
CA GLU A 39 16.58 -24.60 8.67
C GLU A 39 16.30 -23.77 9.94
N ILE A 40 15.07 -23.82 10.46
CA ILE A 40 14.68 -23.12 11.70
C ILE A 40 14.04 -24.11 12.66
N LEU A 41 14.82 -24.54 13.62
CA LEU A 41 14.40 -25.46 14.67
C LEU A 41 13.99 -24.71 15.93
N SER A 42 13.20 -25.35 16.78
CA SER A 42 12.93 -24.88 18.13
C SER A 42 14.20 -24.85 18.97
N ARG A 43 14.16 -24.16 20.12
CA ARG A 43 15.28 -24.13 21.08
C ARG A 43 15.71 -25.52 21.54
N THR A 44 14.81 -26.50 21.47
CA THR A 44 15.09 -27.93 21.85
C THR A 44 15.45 -28.79 20.63
N GLY A 45 15.66 -28.20 19.44
CA GLY A 45 16.05 -28.91 18.23
C GLY A 45 14.89 -29.58 17.48
N GLY A 46 13.64 -29.41 17.93
CA GLY A 46 12.47 -29.98 17.25
C GLY A 46 12.01 -29.11 16.06
N LEU A 47 11.33 -29.76 15.11
CA LEU A 47 10.68 -29.06 14.02
C LEU A 47 9.60 -28.13 14.54
N THR A 48 9.54 -26.94 13.98
CA THR A 48 8.47 -25.97 14.23
C THR A 48 7.54 -25.90 13.03
N GLY A 49 6.31 -25.49 13.24
CA GLY A 49 5.35 -25.27 12.16
C GLY A 49 5.54 -23.95 11.39
N TRP A 50 6.68 -23.27 11.56
CA TRP A 50 6.88 -21.91 11.03
C TRP A 50 6.67 -21.82 9.52
N TYR A 51 7.30 -22.72 8.76
CA TYR A 51 7.20 -22.68 7.30
C TYR A 51 5.80 -23.09 6.80
N SER A 52 5.21 -24.11 7.42
CA SER A 52 3.83 -24.53 7.11
C SER A 52 2.82 -23.38 7.38
N ASN A 53 3.05 -22.59 8.43
CA ASN A 53 2.20 -21.45 8.72
C ASN A 53 2.35 -20.33 7.68
N ILE A 54 3.54 -20.16 7.11
CA ILE A 54 3.76 -19.22 5.99
C ILE A 54 3.04 -19.72 4.73
N GLU A 55 3.22 -21.00 4.34
CA GLU A 55 2.53 -21.57 3.17
C GLU A 55 1.01 -21.65 3.30
N THR A 56 0.47 -21.51 4.48
CA THR A 56 -0.99 -21.49 4.73
C THR A 56 -1.53 -20.10 5.01
N GLY A 57 -0.70 -19.05 4.84
CA GLY A 57 -1.11 -17.67 5.06
C GLY A 57 -1.37 -17.29 6.53
N LYS A 58 -1.06 -18.18 7.47
CA LYS A 58 -1.26 -17.92 8.91
C LYS A 58 -0.25 -16.96 9.50
N ASN A 59 0.98 -16.97 8.95
CA ASN A 59 2.07 -16.11 9.38
C ASN A 59 2.80 -15.55 8.16
N MET A 60 3.36 -14.35 8.31
CA MET A 60 4.32 -13.78 7.37
C MET A 60 5.74 -14.06 7.82
N PRO A 61 6.70 -14.25 6.88
CA PRO A 61 8.10 -14.33 7.26
C PRO A 61 8.60 -12.99 7.79
N THR A 62 9.49 -13.06 8.77
CA THR A 62 10.28 -11.91 9.23
C THR A 62 11.58 -11.82 8.42
N ARG A 63 12.31 -10.70 8.54
CA ARG A 63 13.63 -10.56 7.90
C ARG A 63 14.65 -11.65 8.33
N ASP A 64 14.48 -12.22 9.51
CA ASP A 64 15.34 -13.31 9.98
C ASP A 64 14.89 -14.68 9.48
N THR A 65 13.56 -14.89 9.36
CA THR A 65 12.99 -16.17 8.93
C THR A 65 12.84 -16.31 7.42
N ILE A 66 13.13 -15.26 6.63
CA ILE A 66 13.07 -15.31 5.17
C ILE A 66 14.25 -16.08 4.55
N LYS A 67 15.41 -16.08 5.19
CA LYS A 67 16.65 -16.65 4.63
C LYS A 67 16.55 -18.08 4.10
N PRO A 68 15.88 -19.03 4.77
CA PRO A 68 15.64 -20.35 4.21
C PRO A 68 14.77 -20.32 2.94
N ILE A 69 13.79 -19.43 2.89
CA ILE A 69 12.93 -19.29 1.71
C ILE A 69 13.74 -18.73 0.53
N GLU A 70 14.58 -17.73 0.76
CA GLU A 70 15.51 -17.19 -0.25
C GLU A 70 16.45 -18.28 -0.75
N LYS A 71 17.04 -19.05 0.15
CA LYS A 71 17.99 -20.14 -0.15
C LYS A 71 17.38 -21.22 -1.05
N PHE A 72 16.18 -21.69 -0.72
CA PHE A 72 15.55 -22.82 -1.40
C PHE A 72 14.66 -22.42 -2.59
N LEU A 73 14.02 -21.26 -2.53
CA LEU A 73 13.00 -20.86 -3.50
C LEU A 73 13.42 -19.67 -4.36
N GLY A 74 14.48 -18.95 -3.97
CA GLY A 74 14.92 -17.74 -4.66
C GLY A 74 13.92 -16.57 -4.53
N LEU A 75 12.99 -16.63 -3.57
CA LEU A 75 12.03 -15.57 -3.30
C LEU A 75 12.56 -14.67 -2.19
N THR A 76 12.71 -13.38 -2.46
CA THR A 76 13.19 -12.39 -1.49
C THR A 76 12.09 -11.95 -0.52
N TYR A 77 12.49 -11.23 0.53
CA TYR A 77 11.53 -10.62 1.47
C TYR A 77 10.53 -9.71 0.75
N ASP A 78 11.01 -8.89 -0.18
CA ASP A 78 10.19 -7.94 -0.93
C ASP A 78 9.25 -8.61 -1.95
N ASP A 79 9.55 -9.85 -2.34
CA ASP A 79 8.65 -10.67 -3.18
C ASP A 79 7.43 -11.20 -2.42
N ILE A 80 7.55 -11.34 -1.10
CA ILE A 80 6.58 -12.07 -0.27
C ILE A 80 5.84 -11.15 0.68
N VAL A 81 6.57 -10.23 1.33
CA VAL A 81 5.99 -9.37 2.35
C VAL A 81 5.56 -8.05 1.72
N PRO A 82 4.30 -7.66 1.88
CA PRO A 82 3.82 -6.38 1.38
C PRO A 82 4.64 -5.24 1.97
N LYS A 83 4.97 -4.27 1.15
CA LYS A 83 5.62 -3.06 1.62
C LYS A 83 4.67 -2.30 2.54
N PHE A 84 5.06 -2.15 3.78
CA PHE A 84 4.43 -1.25 4.72
C PHE A 84 5.53 -0.37 5.31
N ASN A 85 5.61 0.87 4.80
CA ASN A 85 6.62 1.82 5.22
C ASN A 85 6.20 2.46 6.54
N ASN A 86 6.56 1.84 7.64
CA ASN A 86 6.38 2.42 8.96
C ASN A 86 7.54 3.38 9.26
N GLN A 87 7.54 4.56 8.64
CA GLN A 87 8.57 5.60 8.86
C GLN A 87 8.46 6.22 10.26
N LYS A 88 7.32 6.05 10.92
CA LYS A 88 7.06 6.44 12.30
C LYS A 88 6.33 5.32 13.00
N THR A 89 6.60 5.13 14.29
CA THR A 89 5.76 4.29 15.14
C THR A 89 4.45 5.02 15.36
N ASP A 90 3.47 4.76 14.52
CA ASP A 90 2.13 5.31 14.66
C ASP A 90 1.23 4.36 15.45
N HIS A 91 0.33 4.96 16.22
CA HIS A 91 -0.69 4.20 16.94
C HIS A 91 -1.75 3.67 15.97
N CYS A 92 -2.44 2.60 16.36
CA CYS A 92 -3.56 2.04 15.58
C CYS A 92 -4.76 2.98 15.44
N VAL A 93 -4.78 4.08 16.21
CA VAL A 93 -5.85 5.09 16.17
C VAL A 93 -5.25 6.41 15.73
N TRP A 94 -5.73 6.91 14.62
CA TRP A 94 -5.33 8.20 14.05
C TRP A 94 -6.44 9.23 14.25
N ASN A 95 -6.08 10.42 14.70
CA ASN A 95 -7.00 11.52 14.91
C ASN A 95 -6.76 12.59 13.85
N TYR A 96 -7.77 12.82 13.01
CA TYR A 96 -7.76 13.85 12.00
C TYR A 96 -9.04 14.65 12.08
N ASP A 97 -8.94 15.93 11.81
CA ASP A 97 -10.12 16.78 11.68
C ASP A 97 -10.90 16.41 10.42
N MET A 98 -12.22 16.47 10.51
CA MET A 98 -13.05 16.25 9.32
C MET A 98 -12.76 17.33 8.29
N ALA A 99 -12.60 16.93 7.03
CA ALA A 99 -12.46 17.86 5.94
C ALA A 99 -13.72 18.77 5.86
N LYS A 100 -13.49 20.06 5.63
CA LYS A 100 -14.59 21.00 5.43
C LYS A 100 -15.40 20.57 4.19
N ARG A 101 -16.72 20.55 4.34
CA ARG A 101 -17.62 20.33 3.19
C ARG A 101 -17.36 21.43 2.15
N ASN A 102 -17.29 21.02 0.90
CA ASN A 102 -17.25 21.97 -0.20
C ASN A 102 -18.56 21.87 -1.00
N GLU A 103 -18.81 22.84 -1.87
CA GLU A 103 -20.04 22.93 -2.65
C GLU A 103 -20.22 21.76 -3.64
N VAL A 104 -19.12 21.06 -3.96
CA VAL A 104 -19.08 20.02 -4.97
C VAL A 104 -19.27 18.62 -4.37
N HIS A 105 -18.67 18.35 -3.21
CA HIS A 105 -18.70 17.02 -2.59
C HIS A 105 -19.11 17.11 -1.10
N ILE A 106 -20.07 16.24 -0.73
CA ILE A 106 -20.70 16.29 0.62
C ILE A 106 -19.74 15.76 1.70
N THR A 107 -18.85 14.84 1.37
CA THR A 107 -17.95 14.16 2.33
C THR A 107 -16.53 14.02 1.78
N PRO A 108 -15.79 15.12 1.57
CA PRO A 108 -14.38 15.01 1.18
C PRO A 108 -13.59 14.36 2.32
N LYS A 109 -12.59 13.56 1.98
CA LYS A 109 -11.70 12.97 2.98
C LYS A 109 -10.59 13.97 3.34
N PRO A 110 -10.13 13.98 4.61
CA PRO A 110 -8.99 14.81 5.01
C PRO A 110 -7.74 14.44 4.19
N ILE A 111 -7.11 15.42 3.58
CA ILE A 111 -5.92 15.19 2.74
C ILE A 111 -4.78 14.64 3.61
N ASP A 112 -4.56 15.17 4.79
CA ASP A 112 -3.52 14.75 5.71
C ASP A 112 -3.64 13.26 6.10
N LEU A 113 -4.88 12.77 6.28
CA LEU A 113 -5.15 11.34 6.50
C LEU A 113 -4.72 10.51 5.29
N LEU A 114 -5.10 10.95 4.08
CA LEU A 114 -4.76 10.24 2.85
C LEU A 114 -3.25 10.26 2.60
N GLU A 115 -2.58 11.37 2.85
CA GLU A 115 -1.11 11.46 2.79
C GLU A 115 -0.44 10.48 3.75
N ASN A 116 -0.97 10.35 4.97
CA ASN A 116 -0.43 9.42 5.95
C ASN A 116 -0.58 7.96 5.46
N ILE A 117 -1.75 7.60 4.93
CA ILE A 117 -1.98 6.29 4.32
C ILE A 117 -0.98 6.02 3.19
N ILE A 118 -0.84 6.98 2.26
CA ILE A 118 0.06 6.87 1.10
C ILE A 118 1.51 6.65 1.56
N ARG A 119 2.00 7.45 2.50
CA ARG A 119 3.39 7.32 3.00
C ARG A 119 3.66 5.97 3.67
N HIS A 120 2.66 5.36 4.30
CA HIS A 120 2.81 4.06 4.95
C HIS A 120 2.73 2.88 3.97
N THR A 121 2.07 3.06 2.83
CA THR A 121 1.73 1.95 1.92
C THR A 121 2.48 1.99 0.60
N THR A 122 3.17 3.08 0.29
CA THR A 122 3.87 3.28 -0.98
C THR A 122 5.20 3.98 -0.80
N ASP A 123 6.09 3.86 -1.79
CA ASP A 123 7.30 4.67 -1.93
C ASP A 123 7.04 5.89 -2.82
N GLU A 124 7.93 6.89 -2.75
CA GLU A 124 7.88 8.04 -3.66
C GLU A 124 8.06 7.58 -5.11
N GLY A 125 7.25 8.11 -6.02
CA GLY A 125 7.20 7.70 -7.41
C GLY A 125 6.24 6.55 -7.73
N ASP A 126 5.73 5.84 -6.71
CA ASP A 126 4.74 4.76 -6.91
C ASP A 126 3.42 5.27 -7.49
N LEU A 127 2.66 4.34 -8.07
CA LEU A 127 1.35 4.58 -8.65
C LEU A 127 0.23 4.16 -7.69
N VAL A 128 -0.66 5.09 -7.38
CA VAL A 128 -1.85 4.90 -6.54
C VAL A 128 -3.10 4.84 -7.40
N LEU A 129 -4.00 3.91 -7.12
CA LEU A 129 -5.30 3.81 -7.78
C LEU A 129 -6.42 4.16 -6.80
N ASP A 130 -7.27 5.11 -7.18
CA ASP A 130 -8.53 5.43 -6.50
C ASP A 130 -9.71 5.21 -7.46
N CYS A 131 -10.50 4.17 -7.20
CA CYS A 131 -11.63 3.78 -8.04
C CYS A 131 -12.91 4.59 -7.76
N PHE A 132 -12.90 5.46 -6.74
CA PHE A 132 -14.05 6.27 -6.32
C PHE A 132 -13.60 7.69 -5.94
N ALA A 133 -12.96 8.36 -6.89
CA ALA A 133 -12.18 9.58 -6.64
C ALA A 133 -12.97 10.75 -6.04
N GLY A 134 -14.29 10.81 -6.27
CA GLY A 134 -15.15 11.85 -5.72
C GLY A 134 -14.63 13.26 -6.02
N SER A 135 -14.21 14.00 -4.99
CA SER A 135 -13.62 15.35 -5.15
C SER A 135 -12.14 15.35 -5.49
N GLY A 136 -11.50 14.19 -5.67
CA GLY A 136 -10.07 14.11 -6.00
C GLY A 136 -9.10 14.30 -4.83
N SER A 137 -9.57 14.14 -3.59
CA SER A 137 -8.70 14.29 -2.41
C SER A 137 -7.49 13.36 -2.43
N MET A 138 -7.65 12.12 -2.91
CA MET A 138 -6.55 11.17 -3.08
C MET A 138 -5.52 11.68 -4.09
N GLY A 139 -5.97 12.23 -5.22
CA GLY A 139 -5.07 12.83 -6.21
C GLY A 139 -4.24 13.97 -5.64
N ARG A 140 -4.84 14.84 -4.82
CA ARG A 140 -4.13 15.92 -4.14
C ARG A 140 -3.08 15.36 -3.16
N ALA A 141 -3.45 14.34 -2.38
CA ALA A 141 -2.53 13.68 -1.46
C ALA A 141 -1.35 13.00 -2.19
N CYS A 142 -1.60 12.39 -3.36
CA CYS A 142 -0.54 11.84 -4.20
C CYS A 142 0.44 12.91 -4.69
N VAL A 143 -0.07 14.03 -5.22
CA VAL A 143 0.78 15.15 -5.64
C VAL A 143 1.65 15.66 -4.49
N ASN A 144 1.05 15.89 -3.32
CA ASN A 144 1.76 16.39 -2.13
C ASN A 144 2.84 15.42 -1.62
N THR A 145 2.70 14.14 -1.92
CA THR A 145 3.61 13.09 -1.44
C THR A 145 4.54 12.54 -2.53
N GLY A 146 4.53 13.11 -3.74
CA GLY A 146 5.39 12.68 -4.84
C GLY A 146 4.99 11.33 -5.46
N ARG A 147 3.71 10.96 -5.40
CA ARG A 147 3.18 9.74 -6.04
C ARG A 147 2.40 10.08 -7.29
N SER A 148 2.38 9.15 -8.25
CA SER A 148 1.47 9.20 -9.37
C SER A 148 0.11 8.61 -8.99
N CYS A 149 -0.99 9.02 -9.67
CA CYS A 149 -2.29 8.44 -9.39
C CYS A 149 -3.13 8.23 -10.65
N ILE A 150 -3.99 7.21 -10.57
CA ILE A 150 -5.12 7.00 -11.49
C ILE A 150 -6.39 7.21 -10.69
N LEU A 151 -7.21 8.16 -11.11
CA LEU A 151 -8.47 8.50 -10.47
C LEU A 151 -9.61 8.07 -11.37
N ILE A 152 -10.52 7.22 -10.87
CA ILE A 152 -11.72 6.78 -11.57
C ILE A 152 -12.92 7.37 -10.86
N GLU A 153 -13.77 8.05 -11.61
CA GLU A 153 -15.00 8.66 -11.12
C GLU A 153 -16.12 8.49 -12.14
N LYS A 154 -17.32 8.16 -11.66
CA LYS A 154 -18.48 7.93 -12.49
C LYS A 154 -19.21 9.23 -12.84
N GLU A 155 -19.30 10.13 -11.88
CA GLU A 155 -20.07 11.35 -12.00
C GLU A 155 -19.28 12.43 -12.75
N LEU A 156 -19.74 12.82 -13.92
CA LEU A 156 -19.05 13.78 -14.79
C LEU A 156 -18.74 15.11 -14.09
N LYS A 157 -19.63 15.61 -13.26
CA LYS A 157 -19.40 16.84 -12.48
C LYS A 157 -18.16 16.77 -11.58
N TYR A 158 -17.86 15.59 -11.02
CA TYR A 158 -16.67 15.39 -10.20
C TYR A 158 -15.43 15.23 -11.06
N VAL A 159 -15.55 14.58 -12.22
CA VAL A 159 -14.45 14.48 -13.19
C VAL A 159 -14.01 15.88 -13.64
N GLU A 160 -14.95 16.73 -14.03
CA GLU A 160 -14.68 18.12 -14.43
C GLU A 160 -14.05 18.92 -13.29
N PHE A 161 -14.54 18.75 -12.07
CA PHE A 161 -13.99 19.40 -10.88
C PHE A 161 -12.54 18.98 -10.64
N ILE A 162 -12.24 17.67 -10.68
CA ILE A 162 -10.88 17.12 -10.55
C ILE A 162 -9.97 17.70 -11.64
N GLN A 163 -10.40 17.64 -12.90
CA GLN A 163 -9.61 18.14 -14.03
C GLN A 163 -9.27 19.63 -13.87
N ASN A 164 -10.20 20.44 -13.40
CA ASN A 164 -9.96 21.86 -13.19
C ASN A 164 -8.97 22.10 -12.06
N GLN A 165 -9.06 21.35 -10.95
CA GLN A 165 -8.09 21.44 -9.85
C GLN A 165 -6.66 21.14 -10.29
N PHE A 166 -6.45 20.15 -11.15
CA PHE A 166 -5.13 19.72 -11.58
C PHE A 166 -4.58 20.50 -12.77
N LYS A 167 -5.42 21.18 -13.56
CA LYS A 167 -4.95 22.11 -14.60
C LYS A 167 -4.15 23.29 -14.04
N GLU A 168 -4.52 23.76 -12.83
CA GLU A 168 -3.83 24.85 -12.16
C GLU A 168 -2.51 24.42 -11.49
N THR A 169 -2.29 23.11 -11.37
CA THR A 169 -1.15 22.53 -10.64
C THR A 169 -0.05 21.99 -11.55
N THR A 170 -0.26 21.95 -12.85
CA THR A 170 0.80 21.59 -13.80
C THR A 170 1.84 22.71 -13.80
N PRO A 171 3.15 22.42 -13.55
CA PRO A 171 4.18 23.45 -13.72
C PRO A 171 4.10 23.95 -15.17
N LYS A 172 3.84 25.24 -15.34
CA LYS A 172 4.20 25.94 -16.56
C LYS A 172 5.71 25.92 -16.56
N ASP A 173 6.34 25.09 -17.34
CA ASP A 173 7.77 25.07 -17.72
C ASP A 173 8.29 23.65 -17.85
N ILE A 174 7.71 22.91 -18.80
CA ILE A 174 8.54 21.99 -19.57
C ILE A 174 8.73 22.71 -20.89
N ASN A 175 9.85 23.43 -21.01
CA ASN A 175 10.30 24.03 -22.25
C ASN A 175 10.33 22.96 -23.35
N GLU A 176 9.54 23.16 -24.41
CA GLU A 176 9.58 22.40 -25.66
C GLU A 176 10.87 22.61 -26.46
N ASP A 177 11.88 23.24 -25.89
CA ASP A 177 13.12 23.64 -26.59
C ASP A 177 14.27 22.63 -26.52
N SER A 178 14.06 21.38 -26.08
CA SER A 178 15.15 20.38 -26.06
C SER A 178 14.98 19.22 -27.06
N VAL A 179 14.15 19.36 -28.09
CA VAL A 179 14.12 18.42 -29.21
C VAL A 179 14.51 19.14 -30.51
N ALA A 180 15.76 19.55 -30.57
CA ALA A 180 16.39 19.87 -31.84
C ALA A 180 17.90 19.65 -31.74
N HIS A 181 18.38 18.78 -32.63
CA HIS A 181 19.76 18.57 -33.05
C HIS A 181 20.69 17.68 -32.20
N SER A 182 20.72 16.38 -32.51
CA SER A 182 21.90 15.76 -33.13
C SER A 182 21.57 14.39 -33.67
#